data_b5a3de0235d53b2eba5af00ea3d76449
#
_entry.id   b5a3de0235d53b2eba5af00ea3d76449
#
_cell.length_a   1.000
_cell.length_b   1.000
_cell.length_c   1.000
_cell.angle_alpha   90.00
_cell.angle_beta   90.00
_cell.angle_gamma   90.00
#
_symmetry.space_group_name_H-M   'P 1'
#
loop_
_entity.id
_entity.type
_entity.pdbx_description
1 polymer ?
#
loop_
_entity_poly.entity_id
_entity_poly.type
_entity_poly.pdbx_seq_one_letter_code
_entity_poly.pdbx_strand_id
1 'polypeptide(L)'
;MTITTAPFPIDIGSYKPLSLDPTNPTLTNEQRDTLKANIQLCRDTIIFFTATGAARGVGGHTGGPYDTVPEVMILDAFFRGAAEKFVPIFFDEAGHRVATQYLMAAIAGELPVERLVNYRAANSHLPGHPELGFTPGVKFSSGRLGHMWPYINGVAMANPDKLVFCLGSDGSQQEGNDAEAARMAVAQNLNVKLIIDDNDVTIAGHPSDYLKGYDLNKTLAGHGLTVLEGDGEDLDGLYQRICQAATTEGPIAVINKRKMSVGIEGLEGSTHGHDVIPLKLAIEYLEAKGRTEAVNYLKDIEKPKQSYTFMGVSDKMGSNRNVFGESVVSVLKGMSEEERKNHLFVDSDLEGSCGFKQIHDAFPERFISGGIMERGNFSAAAGFGMEAGKQGIFATFSAFLEMCISEITMARLNNSNVLCHFSHAGIDDMADNTCHFGINNMFADNGLDDGYETRLYFPADANQMKACVEAVFTQTGMRFIFSTRSKVPILLDSNGNEFFGEGYKFTPGKDEVIREGTAGYIVSFGDALYRSLDAVERLKQQGIDVGLINKPTLNVIDEDMLQKVGSAPFVLVVEAFNRRTGLGSRFGSWLLERGLTPKFGYLATHQEGCGGLWEQFPHQGIDPEGIMSKVKELAS
;
A
#
# COMPACT_ATOMS: atom_id res chain seq x y z
N MET A 1 21.84 5.21 -4.26
CA MET A 1 22.23 5.98 -3.03
C MET A 1 23.19 5.16 -2.20
N THR A 2 24.19 5.81 -1.61
CA THR A 2 25.09 5.13 -0.68
C THR A 2 24.38 4.96 0.66
N ILE A 3 24.31 3.73 1.18
CA ILE A 3 23.81 3.47 2.53
C ILE A 3 24.73 4.20 3.52
N THR A 4 24.13 5.01 4.40
CA THR A 4 24.88 5.70 5.44
C THR A 4 25.35 4.70 6.51
N THR A 5 26.61 4.77 6.90
CA THR A 5 27.21 3.99 7.99
C THR A 5 27.61 4.88 9.17
N ALA A 6 27.03 6.09 9.26
CA ALA A 6 27.27 6.99 10.38
C ALA A 6 26.83 6.35 11.71
N PRO A 7 27.49 6.66 12.84
CA PRO A 7 27.04 6.19 14.14
C PRO A 7 25.59 6.57 14.40
N PHE A 8 24.83 5.68 15.01
CA PHE A 8 23.45 5.96 15.37
C PHE A 8 23.41 6.95 16.54
N PRO A 9 22.68 8.08 16.43
CA PRO A 9 22.84 9.20 17.37
C PRO A 9 22.08 9.03 18.68
N ILE A 10 21.35 7.93 18.88
CA ILE A 10 20.68 7.57 20.13
C ILE A 10 21.32 6.28 20.66
N ASP A 11 21.83 6.32 21.89
CA ASP A 11 22.43 5.15 22.52
C ASP A 11 21.35 4.13 22.92
N ILE A 12 21.06 3.17 22.02
CA ILE A 12 20.16 2.05 22.32
C ILE A 12 20.79 1.03 23.28
N GLY A 13 22.10 1.07 23.52
CA GLY A 13 22.77 0.25 24.54
C GLY A 13 22.31 0.58 25.97
N SER A 14 21.67 1.73 26.17
CA SER A 14 21.02 2.09 27.44
C SER A 14 19.72 1.32 27.71
N TYR A 15 19.19 0.55 26.73
CA TYR A 15 18.06 -0.36 26.94
C TYR A 15 18.39 -1.41 28.01
N LYS A 16 17.50 -1.56 29.00
CA LYS A 16 17.69 -2.52 30.09
C LYS A 16 16.72 -3.68 29.92
N PRO A 17 17.19 -4.86 29.44
CA PRO A 17 16.33 -6.03 29.34
C PRO A 17 15.67 -6.39 30.67
N LEU A 18 14.37 -6.63 30.64
CA LEU A 18 13.63 -7.17 31.78
C LEU A 18 13.20 -8.60 31.49
N SER A 19 13.09 -9.39 32.57
CA SER A 19 12.50 -10.75 32.54
C SER A 19 11.35 -10.76 33.52
N LEU A 20 10.11 -10.82 32.96
CA LEU A 20 8.88 -10.80 33.76
C LEU A 20 8.08 -12.10 33.52
N ASP A 21 7.39 -12.56 34.55
CA ASP A 21 6.45 -13.67 34.46
C ASP A 21 5.02 -13.11 34.56
N PRO A 22 4.12 -13.40 33.61
CA PRO A 22 2.75 -12.88 33.61
C PRO A 22 1.91 -13.37 34.81
N THR A 23 2.34 -14.40 35.56
CA THR A 23 1.69 -14.82 36.79
C THR A 23 1.83 -13.81 37.93
N ASN A 24 2.74 -12.82 37.79
CA ASN A 24 2.96 -11.75 38.76
C ASN A 24 2.38 -10.44 38.20
N PRO A 25 1.11 -10.09 38.52
CA PRO A 25 0.46 -8.94 37.87
C PRO A 25 0.84 -7.58 38.50
N THR A 26 1.83 -7.52 39.36
CA THR A 26 2.26 -6.29 40.04
C THR A 26 3.73 -6.02 39.78
N LEU A 27 4.04 -4.85 39.21
CA LEU A 27 5.41 -4.39 38.98
C LEU A 27 6.03 -3.87 40.29
N THR A 28 7.28 -4.22 40.55
CA THR A 28 8.09 -3.49 41.55
C THR A 28 8.38 -2.07 41.03
N ASN A 29 8.80 -1.17 41.94
CA ASN A 29 9.17 0.18 41.55
C ASN A 29 10.33 0.16 40.54
N GLU A 30 11.34 -0.69 40.74
CA GLU A 30 12.50 -0.83 39.82
C GLU A 30 12.05 -1.33 38.45
N GLN A 31 11.19 -2.33 38.38
CA GLN A 31 10.65 -2.84 37.10
C GLN A 31 9.85 -1.77 36.37
N ARG A 32 8.99 -1.04 37.08
CA ARG A 32 8.19 0.07 36.55
C ARG A 32 9.08 1.18 35.98
N ASP A 33 10.09 1.60 36.74
CA ASP A 33 11.01 2.67 36.31
C ASP A 33 11.84 2.23 35.11
N THR A 34 12.25 0.97 35.08
CA THR A 34 12.96 0.39 33.92
C THR A 34 12.07 0.33 32.68
N LEU A 35 10.81 -0.14 32.80
CA LEU A 35 9.87 -0.13 31.67
C LEU A 35 9.63 1.28 31.16
N LYS A 36 9.42 2.27 32.05
CA LYS A 36 9.25 3.68 31.63
C LYS A 36 10.47 4.21 30.87
N ALA A 37 11.68 3.90 31.36
CA ALA A 37 12.90 4.32 30.70
C ALA A 37 13.05 3.66 29.31
N ASN A 38 12.77 2.37 29.19
CA ASN A 38 12.80 1.65 27.93
C ASN A 38 11.73 2.17 26.95
N ILE A 39 10.50 2.43 27.40
CA ILE A 39 9.41 3.02 26.61
C ILE A 39 9.87 4.38 26.05
N GLN A 40 10.41 5.27 26.90
CA GLN A 40 10.89 6.58 26.45
C GLN A 40 12.02 6.46 25.42
N LEU A 41 13.00 5.58 25.68
CA LEU A 41 14.11 5.33 24.75
C LEU A 41 13.61 4.84 23.40
N CYS A 42 12.70 3.88 23.38
CA CYS A 42 12.16 3.29 22.17
C CYS A 42 11.31 4.32 21.38
N ARG A 43 10.46 5.09 22.06
CA ARG A 43 9.69 6.18 21.48
C ARG A 43 10.59 7.23 20.84
N ASP A 44 11.63 7.70 21.54
CA ASP A 44 12.61 8.66 20.97
C ASP A 44 13.31 8.10 19.73
N THR A 45 13.65 6.82 19.79
CA THR A 45 14.34 6.14 18.67
C THR A 45 13.44 6.01 17.44
N ILE A 46 12.17 5.63 17.62
CA ILE A 46 11.17 5.55 16.54
C ILE A 46 10.96 6.93 15.90
N ILE A 47 10.74 7.98 16.71
CA ILE A 47 10.62 9.35 16.21
C ILE A 47 11.84 9.73 15.36
N PHE A 48 13.05 9.45 15.86
CA PHE A 48 14.27 9.81 15.15
C PHE A 48 14.37 9.14 13.79
N PHE A 49 14.34 7.80 13.74
CA PHE A 49 14.65 7.13 12.47
C PHE A 49 13.49 7.16 11.47
N THR A 50 12.23 7.25 11.91
CA THR A 50 11.13 7.50 10.97
C THR A 50 11.21 8.91 10.38
N ALA A 51 11.62 9.92 11.17
CA ALA A 51 11.86 11.27 10.67
C ALA A 51 13.00 11.35 9.63
N THR A 52 13.97 10.42 9.63
CA THR A 52 14.98 10.35 8.56
C THR A 52 14.32 10.07 7.19
N GLY A 53 13.26 9.26 7.15
CA GLY A 53 12.44 9.04 5.95
C GLY A 53 11.77 10.33 5.49
N ALA A 54 11.10 11.05 6.42
CA ALA A 54 10.47 12.34 6.13
C ALA A 54 11.49 13.36 5.58
N ALA A 55 12.66 13.45 6.19
CA ALA A 55 13.72 14.35 5.74
C ALA A 55 14.17 14.06 4.29
N ARG A 56 14.15 12.79 3.88
CA ARG A 56 14.43 12.37 2.50
C ARG A 56 13.24 12.55 1.55
N GLY A 57 12.08 12.94 2.07
CA GLY A 57 10.84 13.07 1.28
C GLY A 57 10.15 11.75 1.00
N VAL A 58 10.40 10.73 1.79
CA VAL A 58 9.70 9.44 1.76
C VAL A 58 8.59 9.45 2.80
N GLY A 59 7.39 9.01 2.44
CA GLY A 59 6.30 8.80 3.38
C GLY A 59 6.61 7.65 4.36
N GLY A 60 5.72 7.39 5.28
CA GLY A 60 5.84 6.31 6.26
C GLY A 60 4.85 6.51 7.40
N HIS A 61 5.07 5.79 8.48
CA HIS A 61 4.17 5.81 9.63
C HIS A 61 5.00 5.94 10.91
N THR A 62 4.60 6.86 11.79
CA THR A 62 5.26 7.10 13.07
C THR A 62 4.33 6.82 14.25
N GLY A 63 3.06 7.24 14.17
CA GLY A 63 2.14 7.19 15.30
C GLY A 63 1.88 5.78 15.82
N GLY A 64 1.43 4.87 14.99
CA GLY A 64 1.17 3.49 15.41
C GLY A 64 2.38 2.77 16.02
N PRO A 65 3.57 2.82 15.42
CA PRO A 65 4.79 2.32 16.05
C PRO A 65 5.12 2.96 17.39
N TYR A 66 4.91 4.28 17.52
CA TYR A 66 5.16 5.04 18.76
C TYR A 66 4.16 4.68 19.85
N ASP A 67 2.88 4.56 19.52
CA ASP A 67 1.80 4.32 20.47
C ASP A 67 1.92 2.94 21.11
N THR A 68 2.25 1.90 20.33
CA THR A 68 2.30 0.51 20.78
C THR A 68 3.60 0.12 21.50
N VAL A 69 4.51 1.06 21.74
CA VAL A 69 5.76 0.77 22.47
C VAL A 69 5.51 0.19 23.88
N PRO A 70 4.56 0.70 24.70
CA PRO A 70 4.33 0.13 26.03
C PRO A 70 4.01 -1.37 25.99
N GLU A 71 3.11 -1.78 25.10
CA GLU A 71 2.71 -3.17 24.89
C GLU A 71 3.91 -4.03 24.48
N VAL A 72 4.68 -3.57 23.49
CA VAL A 72 5.85 -4.30 22.97
C VAL A 72 6.92 -4.47 24.06
N MET A 73 7.13 -3.47 24.93
CA MET A 73 8.09 -3.58 26.03
C MET A 73 7.64 -4.62 27.09
N ILE A 74 6.35 -4.71 27.37
CA ILE A 74 5.80 -5.74 28.26
C ILE A 74 5.96 -7.12 27.62
N LEU A 75 5.63 -7.27 26.32
CA LEU A 75 5.79 -8.53 25.62
C LEU A 75 7.26 -8.97 25.51
N ASP A 76 8.19 -8.06 25.26
CA ASP A 76 9.64 -8.36 25.27
C ASP A 76 10.06 -8.93 26.63
N ALA A 77 9.61 -8.31 27.70
CA ALA A 77 9.91 -8.77 29.07
C ALA A 77 9.31 -10.16 29.35
N PHE A 78 8.13 -10.50 28.84
CA PHE A 78 7.53 -11.83 28.95
C PHE A 78 8.28 -12.86 28.10
N PHE A 79 8.64 -12.53 26.89
CA PHE A 79 9.40 -13.43 26.01
C PHE A 79 10.79 -13.74 26.57
N ARG A 80 11.37 -12.82 27.37
CA ARG A 80 12.63 -13.07 28.10
C ARG A 80 12.44 -13.84 29.39
N GLY A 81 11.34 -13.61 30.11
CA GLY A 81 11.13 -14.17 31.46
C GLY A 81 10.48 -15.56 31.47
N ALA A 82 9.68 -15.88 30.44
CA ALA A 82 8.89 -17.11 30.35
C ALA A 82 8.77 -17.60 28.89
N ALA A 83 9.89 -17.64 28.16
CA ALA A 83 9.94 -17.93 26.73
C ALA A 83 9.23 -19.21 26.30
N GLU A 84 9.22 -20.22 27.17
CA GLU A 84 8.58 -21.52 26.91
C GLU A 84 7.05 -21.42 26.80
N LYS A 85 6.44 -20.38 27.40
CA LYS A 85 4.99 -20.16 27.41
C LYS A 85 4.48 -19.51 26.11
N PHE A 86 5.35 -18.93 25.30
CA PHE A 86 4.97 -18.08 24.18
C PHE A 86 5.54 -18.54 22.85
N VAL A 87 4.87 -18.16 21.76
CA VAL A 87 5.49 -17.99 20.46
C VAL A 87 6.13 -16.60 20.44
N PRO A 88 7.49 -16.46 20.52
CA PRO A 88 8.15 -15.20 20.80
C PRO A 88 8.30 -14.34 19.53
N ILE A 89 7.17 -14.03 18.91
CA ILE A 89 7.07 -13.21 17.70
C ILE A 89 6.08 -12.08 17.99
N PHE A 90 6.49 -10.84 17.68
CA PHE A 90 5.63 -9.66 17.79
C PHE A 90 4.73 -9.54 16.56
N PHE A 91 3.82 -10.51 16.36
CA PHE A 91 2.85 -10.43 15.28
C PHE A 91 2.06 -9.14 15.34
N ASP A 92 1.80 -8.54 14.19
CA ASP A 92 1.14 -7.25 14.06
C ASP A 92 0.25 -7.23 12.81
N GLU A 93 -1.03 -6.98 13.00
CA GLU A 93 -2.00 -6.84 11.91
C GLU A 93 -1.75 -5.58 11.09
N ALA A 94 -1.32 -4.50 11.77
CA ALA A 94 -1.01 -3.23 11.14
C ALA A 94 0.46 -3.22 10.70
N GLY A 95 0.77 -3.86 9.57
CA GLY A 95 2.14 -3.99 9.07
C GLY A 95 2.88 -2.67 8.90
N HIS A 96 2.19 -1.53 8.77
CA HIS A 96 2.80 -0.20 8.75
C HIS A 96 3.51 0.17 10.08
N ARG A 97 3.28 -0.56 11.17
CA ARG A 97 4.03 -0.43 12.43
C ARG A 97 5.42 -1.11 12.40
N VAL A 98 5.96 -1.37 11.24
CA VAL A 98 7.25 -2.05 11.02
C VAL A 98 8.44 -1.40 11.71
N ALA A 99 8.39 -0.08 12.00
CA ALA A 99 9.46 0.61 12.72
C ALA A 99 9.72 -0.04 14.09
N THR A 100 8.67 -0.52 14.78
CA THR A 100 8.81 -1.28 16.02
C THR A 100 9.55 -2.60 15.80
N GLN A 101 9.27 -3.31 14.70
CA GLN A 101 9.95 -4.57 14.35
C GLN A 101 11.45 -4.37 14.14
N TYR A 102 11.82 -3.30 13.39
CA TYR A 102 13.21 -2.97 13.14
C TYR A 102 13.96 -2.57 14.41
N LEU A 103 13.31 -1.79 15.28
CA LEU A 103 13.88 -1.41 16.57
C LEU A 103 14.11 -2.64 17.45
N MET A 104 13.13 -3.54 17.55
CA MET A 104 13.28 -4.77 18.36
C MET A 104 14.36 -5.69 17.79
N ALA A 105 14.47 -5.80 16.47
CA ALA A 105 15.57 -6.53 15.83
C ALA A 105 16.95 -5.92 16.15
N ALA A 106 17.03 -4.58 16.21
CA ALA A 106 18.27 -3.89 16.59
C ALA A 106 18.61 -4.09 18.08
N ILE A 107 17.62 -4.02 18.98
CA ILE A 107 17.79 -4.31 20.42
C ILE A 107 18.22 -5.77 20.65
N ALA A 108 17.69 -6.70 19.85
CA ALA A 108 18.10 -8.10 19.89
C ALA A 108 19.48 -8.37 19.27
N GLY A 109 20.12 -7.37 18.64
CA GLY A 109 21.40 -7.51 17.95
C GLY A 109 21.31 -8.27 16.60
N GLU A 110 20.12 -8.53 16.09
CA GLU A 110 19.92 -9.19 14.80
C GLU A 110 20.07 -8.21 13.61
N LEU A 111 19.76 -6.92 13.84
CA LEU A 111 19.91 -5.82 12.88
C LEU A 111 20.93 -4.80 13.43
N PRO A 112 22.02 -4.46 12.70
CA PRO A 112 22.89 -3.37 13.11
C PRO A 112 22.12 -2.05 13.24
N VAL A 113 22.24 -1.38 14.40
CA VAL A 113 21.45 -0.18 14.71
C VAL A 113 21.70 0.96 13.74
N GLU A 114 22.91 1.08 13.22
CA GLU A 114 23.31 2.10 12.24
C GLU A 114 22.47 2.01 10.95
N ARG A 115 21.88 0.83 10.65
CA ARG A 115 21.02 0.68 9.48
C ARG A 115 19.71 1.44 9.62
N LEU A 116 19.22 1.65 10.84
CA LEU A 116 17.91 2.32 11.08
C LEU A 116 17.86 3.73 10.48
N VAL A 117 19.00 4.45 10.41
CA VAL A 117 19.03 5.77 9.76
C VAL A 117 18.66 5.73 8.27
N ASN A 118 18.69 4.55 7.66
CA ASN A 118 18.34 4.34 6.27
C ASN A 118 16.89 3.84 6.08
N TYR A 119 16.01 4.02 7.08
CA TYR A 119 14.63 3.63 7.02
C TYR A 119 13.97 4.13 5.71
N ARG A 120 13.38 3.20 4.95
CA ARG A 120 12.74 3.41 3.63
C ARG A 120 13.65 4.07 2.57
N ALA A 121 14.96 4.08 2.76
CA ALA A 121 15.90 4.55 1.74
C ALA A 121 16.17 3.45 0.70
N ALA A 122 16.57 3.86 -0.51
CA ALA A 122 16.96 2.94 -1.56
C ALA A 122 18.11 2.01 -1.08
N ASN A 123 18.04 0.75 -1.49
CA ASN A 123 18.99 -0.32 -1.13
C ASN A 123 19.17 -0.55 0.39
N SER A 124 18.26 -0.03 1.21
CA SER A 124 18.36 -0.19 2.66
C SER A 124 17.90 -1.57 3.14
N HIS A 125 17.01 -2.21 2.41
CA HIS A 125 16.26 -3.40 2.87
C HIS A 125 15.50 -3.13 4.18
N LEU A 126 14.99 -1.90 4.34
CA LEU A 126 14.14 -1.46 5.44
C LEU A 126 12.86 -0.83 4.89
N PRO A 127 11.99 -1.62 4.24
CA PRO A 127 10.75 -1.12 3.64
C PRO A 127 9.73 -0.65 4.69
N GLY A 128 8.61 -0.13 4.21
CA GLY A 128 7.52 0.37 5.06
C GLY A 128 6.65 -0.70 5.70
N HIS A 129 6.83 -1.97 5.34
CA HIS A 129 6.10 -3.11 5.90
C HIS A 129 7.04 -4.29 6.11
N PRO A 130 6.79 -5.17 7.10
CA PRO A 130 7.64 -6.32 7.36
C PRO A 130 7.51 -7.36 6.25
N GLU A 131 8.65 -7.89 5.82
CA GLU A 131 8.73 -8.98 4.85
C GLU A 131 9.72 -10.02 5.36
N LEU A 132 9.22 -11.25 5.57
CA LEU A 132 9.98 -12.36 6.12
C LEU A 132 11.20 -12.70 5.25
N GLY A 133 12.37 -12.76 5.87
CA GLY A 133 13.62 -13.07 5.19
C GLY A 133 14.27 -11.90 4.45
N PHE A 134 13.62 -10.73 4.39
CA PHE A 134 14.13 -9.55 3.70
C PHE A 134 14.97 -8.65 4.62
N THR A 135 14.45 -8.33 5.81
CA THR A 135 15.18 -7.59 6.84
C THR A 135 15.60 -8.54 7.96
N PRO A 136 16.88 -8.55 8.39
CA PRO A 136 17.32 -9.35 9.53
C PRO A 136 16.48 -9.06 10.78
N GLY A 137 16.07 -10.11 11.50
CA GLY A 137 15.26 -10.00 12.71
C GLY A 137 13.75 -9.89 12.49
N VAL A 138 13.28 -9.65 11.27
CA VAL A 138 11.85 -9.69 10.92
C VAL A 138 11.40 -11.14 10.78
N LYS A 139 10.38 -11.54 11.55
CA LYS A 139 9.96 -12.94 11.70
C LYS A 139 8.64 -13.28 11.00
N PHE A 140 7.99 -12.31 10.36
CA PHE A 140 6.72 -12.47 9.63
C PHE A 140 6.58 -11.41 8.54
N SER A 141 5.63 -11.63 7.62
CA SER A 141 5.22 -10.64 6.63
C SER A 141 3.81 -10.15 6.96
N SER A 142 3.57 -8.84 6.83
CA SER A 142 2.27 -8.22 7.01
C SER A 142 2.21 -6.94 6.17
N GLY A 143 1.02 -6.34 6.05
CA GLY A 143 0.85 -5.07 5.32
C GLY A 143 -0.52 -4.91 4.67
N ARG A 144 -1.31 -5.98 4.63
CA ARG A 144 -2.73 -5.93 4.26
C ARG A 144 -3.54 -6.21 5.51
N LEU A 145 -4.39 -5.28 5.91
CA LEU A 145 -5.25 -5.45 7.08
C LEU A 145 -6.21 -6.63 6.88
N GLY A 146 -6.70 -7.21 7.96
CA GLY A 146 -7.60 -8.37 7.92
C GLY A 146 -6.94 -9.71 7.59
N HIS A 147 -5.61 -9.81 7.50
CA HIS A 147 -4.92 -11.05 7.12
C HIS A 147 -4.13 -11.71 8.25
N MET A 148 -3.64 -10.94 9.21
CA MET A 148 -2.73 -11.48 10.23
C MET A 148 -3.47 -12.29 11.28
N TRP A 149 -4.61 -11.83 11.81
CA TRP A 149 -5.34 -12.59 12.84
C TRP A 149 -5.80 -13.97 12.34
N PRO A 150 -6.44 -14.13 11.16
CA PRO A 150 -6.70 -15.46 10.62
C PRO A 150 -5.46 -16.34 10.52
N TYR A 151 -4.32 -15.74 10.10
CA TYR A 151 -3.05 -16.46 9.98
C TYR A 151 -2.53 -16.96 11.34
N ILE A 152 -2.54 -16.13 12.38
CA ILE A 152 -2.06 -16.54 13.71
C ILE A 152 -2.97 -17.54 14.40
N ASN A 153 -4.24 -17.65 14.06
CA ASN A 153 -5.09 -18.76 14.51
C ASN A 153 -4.46 -20.09 14.08
N GLY A 154 -3.93 -20.18 12.85
CA GLY A 154 -3.18 -21.34 12.39
C GLY A 154 -1.87 -21.55 13.18
N VAL A 155 -1.17 -20.47 13.51
CA VAL A 155 0.05 -20.53 14.36
C VAL A 155 -0.28 -21.07 15.75
N ALA A 156 -1.39 -20.63 16.35
CA ALA A 156 -1.85 -21.13 17.66
C ALA A 156 -2.24 -22.61 17.60
N MET A 157 -2.92 -23.05 16.56
CA MET A 157 -3.23 -24.47 16.34
C MET A 157 -1.97 -25.34 16.22
N ALA A 158 -0.91 -24.80 15.61
CA ALA A 158 0.38 -25.50 15.49
C ALA A 158 1.20 -25.51 16.80
N ASN A 159 0.84 -24.65 17.76
CA ASN A 159 1.51 -24.50 19.03
C ASN A 159 0.49 -24.55 20.20
N PRO A 160 -0.22 -25.67 20.42
CA PRO A 160 -1.36 -25.74 21.34
C PRO A 160 -0.98 -25.45 22.81
N ASP A 161 0.28 -25.68 23.17
CA ASP A 161 0.79 -25.47 24.53
C ASP A 161 1.36 -24.05 24.75
N LYS A 162 1.28 -23.18 23.75
CA LYS A 162 1.85 -21.82 23.77
C LYS A 162 0.80 -20.75 23.53
N LEU A 163 1.06 -19.57 24.07
CA LEU A 163 0.29 -18.36 23.81
C LEU A 163 0.84 -17.64 22.57
N VAL A 164 -0.05 -17.14 21.74
CA VAL A 164 0.27 -16.30 20.58
C VAL A 164 -0.30 -14.90 20.83
N PHE A 165 0.57 -13.91 20.93
CA PHE A 165 0.16 -12.51 20.96
C PHE A 165 0.11 -11.93 19.54
N CYS A 166 -0.85 -11.06 19.31
CA CYS A 166 -0.94 -10.24 18.11
C CYS A 166 -1.31 -8.80 18.47
N LEU A 167 -0.54 -7.86 17.96
CA LEU A 167 -0.90 -6.45 18.03
C LEU A 167 -1.96 -6.17 16.97
N GLY A 168 -3.10 -5.62 17.37
CA GLY A 168 -4.19 -5.18 16.51
C GLY A 168 -4.35 -3.67 16.56
N SER A 169 -5.31 -3.14 15.82
CA SER A 169 -5.73 -1.73 15.85
C SER A 169 -7.24 -1.62 15.66
N ASP A 170 -7.81 -0.49 16.06
CA ASP A 170 -9.20 -0.14 15.77
C ASP A 170 -9.48 -0.15 14.25
N GLY A 171 -8.49 0.23 13.45
CA GLY A 171 -8.54 0.14 11.99
C GLY A 171 -8.58 -1.30 11.48
N SER A 172 -7.69 -2.19 11.96
CA SER A 172 -7.66 -3.59 11.51
C SER A 172 -8.96 -4.34 11.84
N GLN A 173 -9.58 -3.99 12.97
CA GLN A 173 -10.83 -4.62 13.42
C GLN A 173 -12.07 -4.25 12.60
N GLN A 174 -11.93 -3.33 11.63
CA GLN A 174 -13.01 -3.03 10.67
C GLN A 174 -13.10 -4.10 9.58
N GLU A 175 -12.04 -4.85 9.35
CA GLU A 175 -11.95 -5.87 8.32
C GLU A 175 -12.86 -7.09 8.57
N GLY A 176 -13.52 -7.54 7.52
CA GLY A 176 -14.43 -8.70 7.60
C GLY A 176 -13.74 -10.00 8.01
N ASN A 177 -12.49 -10.22 7.59
CA ASN A 177 -11.72 -11.40 7.96
C ASN A 177 -11.43 -11.48 9.46
N ASP A 178 -11.33 -10.36 10.16
CA ASP A 178 -11.13 -10.35 11.61
C ASP A 178 -12.36 -10.88 12.35
N ALA A 179 -13.57 -10.62 11.84
CA ALA A 179 -14.79 -11.24 12.35
C ALA A 179 -14.80 -12.77 12.13
N GLU A 180 -14.24 -13.25 11.02
CA GLU A 180 -14.08 -14.70 10.76
C GLU A 180 -13.03 -15.30 11.69
N ALA A 181 -11.90 -14.61 11.88
CA ALA A 181 -10.84 -15.03 12.81
C ALA A 181 -11.34 -15.12 14.25
N ALA A 182 -12.13 -14.13 14.71
CA ALA A 182 -12.75 -14.11 16.03
C ALA A 182 -13.62 -15.36 16.26
N ARG A 183 -14.53 -15.63 15.30
CA ARG A 183 -15.42 -16.81 15.40
C ARG A 183 -14.64 -18.12 15.45
N MET A 184 -13.59 -18.27 14.63
CA MET A 184 -12.74 -19.45 14.64
C MET A 184 -11.97 -19.59 15.94
N ALA A 185 -11.36 -18.51 16.44
CA ALA A 185 -10.61 -18.51 17.69
C ALA A 185 -11.47 -18.96 18.86
N VAL A 186 -12.71 -18.45 18.96
CA VAL A 186 -13.67 -18.84 19.99
C VAL A 186 -14.11 -20.28 19.82
N ALA A 187 -14.52 -20.71 18.61
CA ALA A 187 -15.00 -22.06 18.34
C ALA A 187 -13.95 -23.15 18.65
N GLN A 188 -12.67 -22.83 18.47
CA GLN A 188 -11.54 -23.73 18.71
C GLN A 188 -10.85 -23.49 20.05
N ASN A 189 -11.34 -22.55 20.87
CA ASN A 189 -10.75 -22.13 22.15
C ASN A 189 -9.23 -21.86 22.04
N LEU A 190 -8.83 -21.09 21.00
CA LEU A 190 -7.41 -20.87 20.71
C LEU A 190 -6.76 -19.93 21.72
N ASN A 191 -5.52 -20.22 22.11
CA ASN A 191 -4.72 -19.35 22.97
C ASN A 191 -4.13 -18.15 22.21
N VAL A 192 -4.97 -17.36 21.56
CA VAL A 192 -4.65 -16.10 20.90
C VAL A 192 -5.01 -14.94 21.78
N LYS A 193 -4.08 -14.00 21.97
CA LYS A 193 -4.27 -12.76 22.73
C LYS A 193 -4.10 -11.59 21.80
N LEU A 194 -5.20 -10.97 21.45
CA LEU A 194 -5.23 -9.79 20.59
C LEU A 194 -5.06 -8.54 21.46
N ILE A 195 -4.02 -7.75 21.20
CA ILE A 195 -3.73 -6.50 21.92
C ILE A 195 -3.99 -5.35 20.97
N ILE A 196 -5.10 -4.65 21.18
CA ILE A 196 -5.62 -3.66 20.25
C ILE A 196 -5.25 -2.26 20.74
N ASP A 197 -4.61 -1.49 19.87
CA ASP A 197 -4.41 -0.05 19.98
C ASP A 197 -5.66 0.65 19.44
N ASP A 198 -6.47 1.20 20.35
CA ASP A 198 -7.72 1.93 20.06
C ASP A 198 -7.45 3.44 20.22
N ASN A 199 -7.00 4.07 19.14
CA ASN A 199 -6.57 5.47 19.13
C ASN A 199 -7.48 6.39 18.30
N ASP A 200 -8.54 5.84 17.70
CA ASP A 200 -9.54 6.54 16.89
C ASP A 200 -8.93 7.33 15.70
N VAL A 201 -7.86 6.83 15.08
CA VAL A 201 -7.24 7.49 13.92
C VAL A 201 -6.88 6.48 12.83
N THR A 202 -7.40 6.73 11.63
CA THR A 202 -7.00 6.06 10.38
C THR A 202 -6.56 7.10 9.35
N ILE A 203 -6.23 6.66 8.12
CA ILE A 203 -5.78 7.58 7.06
C ILE A 203 -6.86 8.60 6.67
N ALA A 204 -8.14 8.18 6.61
CA ALA A 204 -9.24 9.07 6.22
C ALA A 204 -9.77 9.95 7.35
N GLY A 205 -9.47 9.64 8.63
CA GLY A 205 -9.99 10.43 9.73
C GLY A 205 -10.19 9.63 11.02
N HIS A 206 -11.23 10.01 11.76
CA HIS A 206 -11.63 9.35 12.99
C HIS A 206 -12.70 8.29 12.72
N PRO A 207 -12.48 7.00 12.99
CA PRO A 207 -13.50 5.95 12.89
C PRO A 207 -14.81 6.30 13.59
N SER A 208 -14.74 6.96 14.73
CA SER A 208 -15.92 7.43 15.47
C SER A 208 -16.83 8.39 14.68
N ASP A 209 -16.27 9.12 13.69
CA ASP A 209 -17.03 10.05 12.85
C ASP A 209 -17.73 9.36 11.68
N TYR A 210 -17.11 8.38 11.03
CA TYR A 210 -17.63 7.74 9.82
C TYR A 210 -18.25 6.36 10.05
N LEU A 211 -17.87 5.60 11.08
CA LEU A 211 -18.49 4.34 11.48
C LEU A 211 -19.39 4.52 12.72
N LYS A 212 -20.35 5.42 12.62
CA LYS A 212 -21.27 5.74 13.73
C LYS A 212 -22.00 4.51 14.22
N GLY A 213 -21.87 4.23 15.54
CA GLY A 213 -22.50 3.09 16.20
C GLY A 213 -21.66 1.81 16.19
N TYR A 214 -20.51 1.79 15.53
CA TYR A 214 -19.52 0.71 15.69
C TYR A 214 -18.90 0.80 17.10
N ASP A 215 -18.89 -0.32 17.78
CA ASP A 215 -18.35 -0.45 19.15
C ASP A 215 -17.46 -1.70 19.18
N LEU A 216 -16.17 -1.48 19.24
CA LEU A 216 -15.16 -2.53 19.16
C LEU A 216 -15.33 -3.57 20.29
N ASN A 217 -15.54 -3.09 21.52
CA ASN A 217 -15.72 -3.97 22.68
C ASN A 217 -16.95 -4.87 22.50
N LYS A 218 -18.11 -4.29 22.16
CA LYS A 218 -19.33 -5.05 21.90
C LYS A 218 -19.21 -6.03 20.75
N THR A 219 -18.50 -5.63 19.70
CA THR A 219 -18.29 -6.48 18.52
C THR A 219 -17.48 -7.71 18.89
N LEU A 220 -16.36 -7.55 19.57
CA LEU A 220 -15.51 -8.67 19.98
C LEU A 220 -16.18 -9.56 21.04
N ALA A 221 -16.82 -8.94 22.05
CA ALA A 221 -17.62 -9.67 23.03
C ALA A 221 -18.80 -10.42 22.37
N GLY A 222 -19.43 -9.83 21.36
CA GLY A 222 -20.50 -10.46 20.58
C GLY A 222 -20.04 -11.69 19.81
N HIS A 223 -18.78 -11.78 19.42
CA HIS A 223 -18.16 -12.99 18.87
C HIS A 223 -17.80 -14.02 19.94
N GLY A 224 -17.85 -13.67 21.21
CA GLY A 224 -17.59 -14.58 22.34
C GLY A 224 -16.18 -14.47 22.93
N LEU A 225 -15.40 -13.45 22.55
CA LEU A 225 -14.13 -13.19 23.21
C LEU A 225 -14.34 -12.63 24.63
N THR A 226 -13.42 -12.94 25.53
CA THR A 226 -13.25 -12.14 26.75
C THR A 226 -12.56 -10.83 26.36
N VAL A 227 -13.15 -9.70 26.74
CA VAL A 227 -12.61 -8.37 26.43
C VAL A 227 -12.16 -7.68 27.69
N LEU A 228 -10.92 -7.20 27.70
CA LEU A 228 -10.31 -6.38 28.76
C LEU A 228 -10.06 -5.00 28.18
N GLU A 229 -10.59 -3.94 28.79
CA GLU A 229 -10.47 -2.58 28.26
C GLU A 229 -9.88 -1.64 29.30
N GLY A 230 -9.06 -0.68 28.87
CA GLY A 230 -8.53 0.36 29.75
C GLY A 230 -7.62 1.35 29.04
N ASP A 231 -7.06 2.27 29.83
CA ASP A 231 -6.12 3.29 29.36
C ASP A 231 -4.78 2.63 28.94
N GLY A 232 -4.37 2.86 27.69
CA GLY A 232 -3.12 2.32 27.12
C GLY A 232 -1.85 3.01 27.64
N GLU A 233 -1.97 4.22 28.23
CA GLU A 233 -0.85 4.95 28.82
C GLU A 233 -0.74 4.75 30.35
N ASP A 234 -1.73 4.14 31.00
CA ASP A 234 -1.60 3.65 32.37
C ASP A 234 -0.79 2.35 32.40
N LEU A 235 0.52 2.46 32.61
CA LEU A 235 1.45 1.33 32.55
C LEU A 235 1.09 0.20 33.52
N ASP A 236 0.66 0.50 34.73
CA ASP A 236 0.32 -0.53 35.71
C ASP A 236 -0.98 -1.25 35.31
N GLY A 237 -2.00 -0.50 34.89
CA GLY A 237 -3.25 -1.08 34.41
C GLY A 237 -3.06 -1.88 33.09
N LEU A 238 -2.25 -1.39 32.18
CA LEU A 238 -1.88 -2.09 30.96
C LEU A 238 -1.16 -3.41 31.28
N TYR A 239 -0.16 -3.37 32.15
CA TYR A 239 0.58 -4.56 32.58
C TYR A 239 -0.35 -5.60 33.21
N GLN A 240 -1.24 -5.18 34.11
CA GLN A 240 -2.23 -6.07 34.75
C GLN A 240 -3.16 -6.72 33.72
N ARG A 241 -3.70 -5.96 32.75
CA ARG A 241 -4.57 -6.50 31.70
C ARG A 241 -3.84 -7.52 30.82
N ILE A 242 -2.59 -7.26 30.45
CA ILE A 242 -1.79 -8.21 29.64
C ILE A 242 -1.45 -9.46 30.46
N CYS A 243 -1.12 -9.33 31.76
CA CYS A 243 -0.95 -10.46 32.66
C CYS A 243 -2.22 -11.31 32.76
N GLN A 244 -3.39 -10.67 32.95
CA GLN A 244 -4.66 -11.37 32.97
C GLN A 244 -4.94 -12.10 31.66
N ALA A 245 -4.70 -11.47 30.53
CA ALA A 245 -4.84 -12.12 29.22
C ALA A 245 -3.90 -13.33 29.09
N ALA A 246 -2.65 -13.20 29.51
CA ALA A 246 -1.64 -14.26 29.39
C ALA A 246 -1.90 -15.44 30.34
N THR A 247 -2.64 -15.26 31.42
CA THR A 247 -2.94 -16.31 32.41
C THR A 247 -4.35 -16.90 32.29
N THR A 248 -5.15 -16.42 31.38
CA THR A 248 -6.52 -16.90 31.10
C THR A 248 -6.52 -17.70 29.80
N GLU A 249 -7.13 -18.88 29.81
CA GLU A 249 -7.27 -19.73 28.62
C GLU A 249 -8.23 -19.13 27.57
N GLY A 250 -8.06 -19.54 26.32
CA GLY A 250 -8.90 -19.14 25.20
C GLY A 250 -8.57 -17.75 24.62
N PRO A 251 -9.34 -17.32 23.61
CA PRO A 251 -9.10 -16.06 22.92
C PRO A 251 -9.53 -14.86 23.75
N ILE A 252 -8.63 -13.89 23.88
CA ILE A 252 -8.85 -12.65 24.66
C ILE A 252 -8.45 -11.45 23.84
N ALA A 253 -9.27 -10.41 23.87
CA ALA A 253 -8.94 -9.09 23.35
C ALA A 253 -8.63 -8.12 24.50
N VAL A 254 -7.50 -7.42 24.41
CA VAL A 254 -7.10 -6.34 25.31
C VAL A 254 -7.19 -5.04 24.53
N ILE A 255 -8.17 -4.22 24.81
CA ILE A 255 -8.39 -2.93 24.16
C ILE A 255 -7.72 -1.83 24.97
N ASN A 256 -6.75 -1.16 24.40
CA ASN A 256 -5.97 -0.11 25.01
C ASN A 256 -6.33 1.24 24.37
N LYS A 257 -7.16 2.01 25.07
CA LYS A 257 -7.59 3.33 24.60
C LYS A 257 -6.52 4.37 24.83
N ARG A 258 -6.27 5.17 23.82
CA ARG A 258 -5.37 6.33 23.89
C ARG A 258 -5.67 7.34 22.79
N LYS A 259 -5.04 8.50 22.88
CA LYS A 259 -4.93 9.40 21.74
C LYS A 259 -3.70 9.02 20.92
N MET A 260 -3.82 9.03 19.60
CA MET A 260 -2.65 8.77 18.75
C MET A 260 -1.54 9.79 19.00
N SER A 261 -0.28 9.33 19.03
CA SER A 261 0.91 10.17 19.21
C SER A 261 0.92 10.96 20.52
N VAL A 262 0.54 10.34 21.63
CA VAL A 262 0.49 10.93 22.97
C VAL A 262 1.78 11.67 23.32
N GLY A 263 1.64 12.92 23.80
CA GLY A 263 2.74 13.77 24.25
C GLY A 263 3.56 14.41 23.13
N ILE A 264 3.15 14.30 21.87
CA ILE A 264 3.75 15.02 20.74
C ILE A 264 2.90 16.25 20.45
N GLU A 265 3.39 17.44 20.86
CA GLU A 265 2.68 18.69 20.65
C GLU A 265 2.36 18.92 19.17
N GLY A 266 1.11 19.29 18.86
CA GLY A 266 0.61 19.52 17.51
C GLY A 266 0.30 18.26 16.69
N LEU A 267 0.52 17.05 17.27
CA LEU A 267 0.20 15.79 16.61
C LEU A 267 -0.75 14.90 17.43
N GLU A 268 -0.73 15.02 18.75
CA GLU A 268 -1.55 14.22 19.66
C GLU A 268 -3.04 14.29 19.30
N GLY A 269 -3.63 13.13 18.99
CA GLY A 269 -5.04 12.99 18.61
C GLY A 269 -5.41 13.58 17.26
N SER A 270 -4.44 14.01 16.46
CA SER A 270 -4.66 14.50 15.10
C SER A 270 -4.78 13.34 14.12
N THR A 271 -5.61 13.50 13.09
CA THR A 271 -5.69 12.56 11.95
C THR A 271 -4.35 12.39 11.21
N HIS A 272 -3.45 13.39 11.30
CA HIS A 272 -2.07 13.31 10.78
C HIS A 272 -1.11 12.55 11.70
N GLY A 273 -1.55 12.11 12.86
CA GLY A 273 -0.75 11.25 13.76
C GLY A 273 -0.38 9.91 13.13
N HIS A 274 -1.22 9.39 12.23
CA HIS A 274 -0.98 8.16 11.48
C HIS A 274 0.24 8.25 10.55
N ASP A 275 0.46 9.39 9.94
CA ASP A 275 1.52 9.63 8.96
C ASP A 275 2.93 9.60 9.57
N VAL A 276 3.95 9.67 8.70
CA VAL A 276 5.31 9.96 9.15
C VAL A 276 5.34 11.34 9.81
N ILE A 277 5.96 11.42 10.99
CA ILE A 277 6.07 12.68 11.73
C ILE A 277 6.73 13.78 10.87
N PRO A 278 6.13 14.99 10.77
CA PRO A 278 6.78 16.12 10.13
C PRO A 278 8.14 16.41 10.75
N LEU A 279 9.17 16.64 9.91
CA LEU A 279 10.55 16.85 10.36
C LEU A 279 10.68 17.92 11.45
N LYS A 280 9.92 19.03 11.32
CA LYS A 280 9.89 20.09 12.32
C LYS A 280 9.45 19.58 13.69
N LEU A 281 8.34 18.85 13.76
CA LEU A 281 7.81 18.31 15.01
C LEU A 281 8.72 17.25 15.62
N ALA A 282 9.37 16.42 14.79
CA ALA A 282 10.35 15.46 15.26
C ALA A 282 11.56 16.14 15.92
N ILE A 283 12.07 17.23 15.33
CA ILE A 283 13.16 18.03 15.89
C ILE A 283 12.72 18.65 17.23
N GLU A 284 11.56 19.30 17.29
CA GLU A 284 11.03 19.92 18.53
C GLU A 284 10.85 18.88 19.65
N TYR A 285 10.29 17.71 19.34
CA TYR A 285 10.16 16.61 20.29
C TYR A 285 11.51 16.13 20.81
N LEU A 286 12.47 15.86 19.92
CA LEU A 286 13.80 15.36 20.29
C LEU A 286 14.63 16.41 21.06
N GLU A 287 14.49 17.70 20.74
CA GLU A 287 15.10 18.81 21.51
C GLU A 287 14.55 18.82 22.94
N ALA A 288 13.22 18.70 23.12
CA ALA A 288 12.58 18.62 24.44
C ALA A 288 13.02 17.40 25.26
N LYS A 289 13.42 16.30 24.59
CA LYS A 289 13.96 15.08 25.22
C LYS A 289 15.49 15.12 25.39
N GLY A 290 16.16 16.21 25.02
CA GLY A 290 17.63 16.37 25.13
C GLY A 290 18.45 15.51 24.15
N ARG A 291 17.84 15.05 23.06
CA ARG A 291 18.51 14.21 22.04
C ARG A 291 19.29 15.04 21.01
N THR A 292 20.25 15.83 21.48
CA THR A 292 20.96 16.83 20.66
C THR A 292 21.63 16.24 19.41
N GLU A 293 22.27 15.08 19.52
CA GLU A 293 22.94 14.43 18.37
C GLU A 293 21.94 13.99 17.30
N ALA A 294 20.78 13.45 17.71
CA ALA A 294 19.69 13.09 16.81
C ALA A 294 19.11 14.31 16.07
N VAL A 295 18.94 15.41 16.78
CA VAL A 295 18.50 16.69 16.21
C VAL A 295 19.50 17.21 15.16
N ASN A 296 20.80 17.23 15.49
CA ASN A 296 21.83 17.65 14.55
C ASN A 296 21.83 16.76 13.30
N TYR A 297 21.75 15.45 13.49
CA TYR A 297 21.66 14.50 12.38
C TYR A 297 20.48 14.81 11.45
N LEU A 298 19.27 15.05 11.98
CA LEU A 298 18.09 15.34 11.19
C LEU A 298 18.20 16.67 10.42
N LYS A 299 18.85 17.70 11.01
CA LYS A 299 19.09 18.99 10.36
C LYS A 299 20.06 18.90 9.18
N ASP A 300 20.98 17.94 9.20
CA ASP A 300 22.03 17.77 8.20
C ASP A 300 21.63 16.80 7.06
N ILE A 301 20.45 16.16 7.13
CA ILE A 301 20.02 15.24 6.07
C ILE A 301 19.70 16.01 4.79
N GLU A 302 20.40 15.67 3.72
CA GLU A 302 20.08 16.15 2.39
C GLU A 302 18.97 15.32 1.74
N LYS A 303 17.98 16.00 1.15
CA LYS A 303 16.96 15.34 0.36
C LYS A 303 17.58 14.79 -0.91
N PRO A 304 17.45 13.46 -1.17
CA PRO A 304 17.99 12.87 -2.38
C PRO A 304 17.31 13.47 -3.61
N LYS A 305 18.08 13.69 -4.67
CA LYS A 305 17.59 14.18 -5.95
C LYS A 305 17.65 13.05 -6.97
N GLN A 306 16.55 12.86 -7.70
CA GLN A 306 16.60 12.01 -8.87
C GLN A 306 17.41 12.72 -9.97
N SER A 307 18.44 12.07 -10.45
CA SER A 307 19.35 12.62 -11.47
C SER A 307 19.02 12.17 -12.89
N TYR A 308 18.12 11.22 -13.06
CA TYR A 308 17.78 10.66 -14.36
C TYR A 308 16.81 11.59 -15.11
N THR A 309 17.14 11.92 -16.36
CA THR A 309 16.28 12.69 -17.28
C THR A 309 15.76 11.77 -18.36
N PHE A 310 14.43 11.63 -18.43
CA PHE A 310 13.75 10.85 -19.46
C PHE A 310 13.64 11.64 -20.77
N MET A 311 13.85 10.96 -21.90
CA MET A 311 13.65 11.52 -23.23
C MET A 311 12.22 11.31 -23.73
N GLY A 312 11.76 12.17 -24.64
CA GLY A 312 10.41 12.08 -25.23
C GLY A 312 9.28 12.55 -24.33
N VAL A 313 9.59 13.17 -23.21
CA VAL A 313 8.62 13.67 -22.22
C VAL A 313 8.89 15.12 -21.86
N SER A 314 7.90 15.80 -21.31
CA SER A 314 8.06 17.16 -20.80
C SER A 314 8.52 17.18 -19.34
N ASP A 315 8.99 18.34 -18.87
CA ASP A 315 9.31 18.57 -17.46
C ASP A 315 8.05 18.67 -16.57
N LYS A 316 6.86 18.77 -17.18
CA LYS A 316 5.59 18.79 -16.45
C LYS A 316 5.26 17.38 -15.92
N MET A 317 4.97 17.32 -14.62
CA MET A 317 4.60 16.07 -13.95
C MET A 317 3.14 16.14 -13.53
N GLY A 318 2.32 15.15 -13.91
CA GLY A 318 0.92 15.01 -13.52
C GLY A 318 0.70 13.92 -12.48
N SER A 319 -0.23 14.13 -11.56
CA SER A 319 -0.69 13.11 -10.61
C SER A 319 -1.95 12.45 -11.17
N ASN A 320 -1.82 11.33 -11.87
CA ASN A 320 -2.96 10.67 -12.51
C ASN A 320 -4.10 10.35 -11.53
N ARG A 321 -3.80 9.95 -10.30
CA ARG A 321 -4.81 9.68 -9.26
C ARG A 321 -5.60 10.95 -8.88
N ASN A 322 -4.95 12.13 -8.79
CA ASN A 322 -5.65 13.38 -8.51
C ASN A 322 -6.46 13.84 -9.72
N VAL A 323 -5.89 13.71 -10.93
CA VAL A 323 -6.57 14.06 -12.19
C VAL A 323 -7.82 13.19 -12.40
N PHE A 324 -7.82 11.93 -11.94
CA PHE A 324 -9.05 11.13 -11.91
C PHE A 324 -10.17 11.84 -11.13
N GLY A 325 -9.90 12.23 -9.88
CA GLY A 325 -10.89 12.91 -9.03
C GLY A 325 -11.34 14.25 -9.60
N GLU A 326 -10.39 15.07 -10.08
CA GLU A 326 -10.67 16.37 -10.73
C GLU A 326 -11.55 16.19 -11.97
N SER A 327 -11.29 15.19 -12.79
CA SER A 327 -12.06 14.89 -14.00
C SER A 327 -13.48 14.43 -13.67
N VAL A 328 -13.63 13.55 -12.65
CA VAL A 328 -14.95 13.13 -12.15
C VAL A 328 -15.75 14.35 -11.64
N VAL A 329 -15.14 15.21 -10.84
CA VAL A 329 -15.78 16.47 -10.38
C VAL A 329 -16.21 17.34 -11.57
N SER A 330 -15.39 17.43 -12.61
CA SER A 330 -15.73 18.18 -13.83
C SER A 330 -16.95 17.59 -14.54
N VAL A 331 -17.01 16.27 -14.70
CA VAL A 331 -18.16 15.58 -15.31
C VAL A 331 -19.43 15.81 -14.48
N LEU A 332 -19.36 15.63 -13.16
CA LEU A 332 -20.50 15.80 -12.26
C LEU A 332 -21.03 17.25 -12.22
N LYS A 333 -20.14 18.24 -12.32
CA LYS A 333 -20.54 19.67 -12.44
C LYS A 333 -21.33 19.95 -13.71
N GLY A 334 -21.11 19.20 -14.77
CA GLY A 334 -21.90 19.28 -16.01
C GLY A 334 -23.29 18.64 -15.91
N MET A 335 -23.57 17.85 -14.88
CA MET A 335 -24.83 17.15 -14.66
C MET A 335 -25.80 18.00 -13.81
N SER A 336 -27.10 17.78 -14.01
CA SER A 336 -28.13 18.27 -13.10
C SER A 336 -28.04 17.59 -11.73
N GLU A 337 -28.65 18.21 -10.70
CA GLU A 337 -28.73 17.57 -9.36
C GLU A 337 -29.43 16.21 -9.40
N GLU A 338 -30.46 16.06 -10.24
CA GLU A 338 -31.19 14.78 -10.36
C GLU A 338 -30.34 13.69 -11.01
N GLU A 339 -29.53 14.03 -12.02
CA GLU A 339 -28.58 13.07 -12.62
C GLU A 339 -27.50 12.67 -11.62
N ARG A 340 -26.97 13.60 -10.80
CA ARG A 340 -25.97 13.28 -9.77
C ARG A 340 -26.49 12.29 -8.72
N LYS A 341 -27.78 12.24 -8.43
CA LYS A 341 -28.39 11.24 -7.52
C LYS A 341 -28.24 9.80 -8.01
N ASN A 342 -27.88 9.61 -9.27
CA ASN A 342 -27.63 8.29 -9.84
C ASN A 342 -26.21 7.76 -9.60
N HIS A 343 -25.36 8.54 -8.93
CA HIS A 343 -23.98 8.17 -8.64
C HIS A 343 -23.72 8.10 -7.13
N LEU A 344 -23.06 7.03 -6.67
CA LEU A 344 -22.65 6.85 -5.28
C LEU A 344 -21.16 6.53 -5.23
N PHE A 345 -20.42 7.28 -4.45
CA PHE A 345 -18.99 7.10 -4.22
C PHE A 345 -18.76 6.43 -2.88
N VAL A 346 -18.01 5.32 -2.89
CA VAL A 346 -17.67 4.56 -1.68
C VAL A 346 -16.15 4.45 -1.59
N ASP A 347 -15.58 4.98 -0.51
CA ASP A 347 -14.16 4.97 -0.22
C ASP A 347 -13.83 3.93 0.85
N SER A 348 -12.59 3.42 0.82
CA SER A 348 -12.06 2.47 1.79
C SER A 348 -10.88 3.06 2.56
N ASP A 349 -11.11 4.17 3.28
CA ASP A 349 -10.10 4.88 4.10
C ASP A 349 -8.92 5.48 3.31
N LEU A 350 -9.07 5.66 1.99
CA LEU A 350 -7.98 6.07 1.10
C LEU A 350 -8.33 7.27 0.19
N GLU A 351 -9.31 8.10 0.57
CA GLU A 351 -9.85 9.18 -0.28
C GLU A 351 -8.76 10.13 -0.81
N GLY A 352 -7.82 10.55 0.03
CA GLY A 352 -6.70 11.42 -0.36
C GLY A 352 -5.71 10.73 -1.30
N SER A 353 -5.50 9.43 -1.10
CA SER A 353 -4.57 8.63 -1.89
C SER A 353 -5.14 8.17 -3.22
N CYS A 354 -6.47 8.07 -3.34
CA CYS A 354 -7.16 7.64 -4.55
C CYS A 354 -7.78 8.79 -5.36
N GLY A 355 -7.55 10.06 -4.97
CA GLY A 355 -8.14 11.21 -5.66
C GLY A 355 -9.63 11.39 -5.36
N PHE A 356 -10.20 10.68 -4.39
CA PHE A 356 -11.60 10.79 -3.98
C PHE A 356 -11.86 12.00 -3.09
N LYS A 357 -10.83 12.57 -2.45
CA LYS A 357 -10.93 13.78 -1.62
C LYS A 357 -11.60 14.94 -2.35
N GLN A 358 -11.24 15.18 -3.61
CA GLN A 358 -11.81 16.23 -4.44
C GLN A 358 -13.31 16.01 -4.69
N ILE A 359 -13.73 14.75 -4.79
CA ILE A 359 -15.14 14.36 -5.00
C ILE A 359 -15.92 14.54 -3.70
N HIS A 360 -15.36 14.09 -2.57
CA HIS A 360 -15.93 14.27 -1.23
C HIS A 360 -16.15 15.76 -0.91
N ASP A 361 -15.14 16.59 -1.14
CA ASP A 361 -15.21 18.03 -0.89
C ASP A 361 -16.25 18.73 -1.78
N ALA A 362 -16.45 18.26 -3.01
CA ALA A 362 -17.38 18.87 -3.96
C ALA A 362 -18.83 18.35 -3.84
N PHE A 363 -19.02 17.10 -3.44
CA PHE A 363 -20.31 16.41 -3.41
C PHE A 363 -20.42 15.46 -2.18
N PRO A 364 -20.34 15.99 -0.95
CA PRO A 364 -20.33 15.16 0.26
C PRO A 364 -21.62 14.33 0.42
N GLU A 365 -22.74 14.78 -0.13
CA GLU A 365 -24.03 14.08 -0.06
C GLU A 365 -24.10 12.82 -0.95
N ARG A 366 -23.10 12.62 -1.81
CA ARG A 366 -22.96 11.44 -2.68
C ARG A 366 -21.81 10.53 -2.25
N PHE A 367 -21.15 10.83 -1.14
CA PHE A 367 -19.94 10.18 -0.69
C PHE A 367 -20.16 9.36 0.59
N ILE A 368 -19.61 8.16 0.62
CA ILE A 368 -19.59 7.27 1.79
C ILE A 368 -18.14 6.99 2.16
N SER A 369 -17.74 7.44 3.34
CA SER A 369 -16.51 6.96 3.98
C SER A 369 -16.83 5.59 4.60
N GLY A 370 -16.44 4.52 3.91
CA GLY A 370 -16.83 3.16 4.27
C GLY A 370 -15.91 2.51 5.31
N GLY A 371 -14.82 3.17 5.70
CA GLY A 371 -13.81 2.57 6.57
C GLY A 371 -13.00 1.47 5.87
N ILE A 372 -12.20 0.73 6.64
CA ILE A 372 -11.28 -0.30 6.13
C ILE A 372 -12.05 -1.61 5.92
N MET A 373 -12.84 -1.67 4.86
CA MET A 373 -13.73 -2.80 4.54
C MET A 373 -13.85 -2.98 3.01
N GLU A 374 -12.75 -3.17 2.30
CA GLU A 374 -12.70 -3.15 0.83
C GLU A 374 -13.74 -4.05 0.18
N ARG A 375 -13.91 -5.27 0.66
CA ARG A 375 -14.88 -6.25 0.15
C ARG A 375 -16.32 -5.75 0.30
N GLY A 376 -16.67 -5.28 1.50
CA GLY A 376 -18.00 -4.75 1.82
C GLY A 376 -18.31 -3.48 1.04
N ASN A 377 -17.34 -2.58 0.96
CA ASN A 377 -17.45 -1.30 0.27
C ASN A 377 -17.61 -1.47 -1.24
N PHE A 378 -16.81 -2.35 -1.85
CA PHE A 378 -16.97 -2.71 -3.26
C PHE A 378 -18.36 -3.32 -3.50
N SER A 379 -18.81 -4.26 -2.66
CA SER A 379 -20.12 -4.90 -2.79
C SER A 379 -21.26 -3.88 -2.65
N ALA A 380 -21.12 -2.89 -1.75
CA ALA A 380 -22.12 -1.83 -1.59
C ALA A 380 -22.21 -0.94 -2.84
N ALA A 381 -21.07 -0.54 -3.42
CA ALA A 381 -21.04 0.19 -4.69
C ALA A 381 -21.63 -0.63 -5.83
N ALA A 382 -21.31 -1.93 -5.92
CA ALA A 382 -21.84 -2.84 -6.91
C ALA A 382 -23.37 -3.01 -6.76
N GLY A 383 -23.86 -3.18 -5.53
CA GLY A 383 -25.29 -3.28 -5.23
C GLY A 383 -26.05 -2.02 -5.62
N PHE A 384 -25.51 -0.84 -5.36
CA PHE A 384 -26.10 0.42 -5.84
C PHE A 384 -26.15 0.47 -7.38
N GLY A 385 -25.07 0.05 -8.05
CA GLY A 385 -24.99 0.00 -9.51
C GLY A 385 -25.79 -1.13 -10.18
N MET A 386 -26.42 -2.03 -9.41
CA MET A 386 -27.34 -3.05 -9.92
C MET A 386 -28.70 -2.44 -10.28
N GLU A 387 -29.10 -1.35 -9.63
CA GLU A 387 -30.34 -0.66 -9.92
C GLU A 387 -30.29 0.09 -11.25
N ALA A 388 -31.38 0.02 -12.01
CA ALA A 388 -31.48 0.62 -13.35
C ALA A 388 -31.16 2.13 -13.33
N GLY A 389 -30.21 2.56 -14.16
CA GLY A 389 -29.78 3.94 -14.27
C GLY A 389 -28.86 4.42 -13.13
N LYS A 390 -28.47 3.53 -12.19
CA LYS A 390 -27.54 3.85 -11.12
C LYS A 390 -26.10 3.40 -11.47
N GLN A 391 -25.13 4.03 -10.80
CA GLN A 391 -23.72 3.73 -10.94
C GLN A 391 -23.04 3.82 -9.57
N GLY A 392 -22.46 2.72 -9.12
CA GLY A 392 -21.55 2.74 -7.99
C GLY A 392 -20.13 3.10 -8.42
N ILE A 393 -19.44 3.88 -7.61
CA ILE A 393 -18.02 4.24 -7.84
C ILE A 393 -17.24 3.87 -6.59
N PHE A 394 -16.18 3.09 -6.76
CA PHE A 394 -15.38 2.53 -5.66
C PHE A 394 -13.90 2.87 -5.86
N ALA A 395 -13.16 3.12 -4.78
CA ALA A 395 -11.71 3.29 -4.84
C ALA A 395 -10.98 2.61 -3.68
N THR A 396 -9.79 2.08 -4.00
CA THR A 396 -8.79 1.61 -3.04
C THR A 396 -7.42 1.50 -3.73
N PHE A 397 -6.41 0.97 -3.04
CA PHE A 397 -5.13 0.66 -3.67
C PHE A 397 -5.23 -0.59 -4.55
N SER A 398 -4.49 -0.56 -5.63
CA SER A 398 -4.44 -1.65 -6.62
C SER A 398 -3.98 -2.99 -6.02
N ALA A 399 -3.12 -2.98 -5.00
CA ALA A 399 -2.75 -4.19 -4.27
C ALA A 399 -3.94 -4.88 -3.59
N PHE A 400 -4.96 -4.12 -3.21
CA PHE A 400 -6.16 -4.63 -2.51
C PHE A 400 -7.26 -5.10 -3.47
N LEU A 401 -7.07 -4.95 -4.80
CA LEU A 401 -7.95 -5.58 -5.78
C LEU A 401 -8.07 -7.09 -5.54
N GLU A 402 -6.98 -7.72 -5.14
CA GLU A 402 -6.97 -9.16 -4.85
C GLU A 402 -7.95 -9.56 -3.73
N MET A 403 -8.22 -8.66 -2.79
CA MET A 403 -9.21 -8.87 -1.73
C MET A 403 -10.66 -8.85 -2.26
N CYS A 404 -10.91 -8.18 -3.40
CA CYS A 404 -12.22 -7.97 -3.98
C CYS A 404 -12.55 -8.93 -5.15
N ILE A 405 -11.70 -9.89 -5.48
CA ILE A 405 -11.88 -10.74 -6.69
C ILE A 405 -13.20 -11.51 -6.66
N SER A 406 -13.59 -12.07 -5.50
CA SER A 406 -14.86 -12.76 -5.35
C SER A 406 -16.04 -11.81 -5.54
N GLU A 407 -15.97 -10.64 -4.97
CA GLU A 407 -16.97 -9.58 -5.05
C GLU A 407 -17.10 -9.03 -6.47
N ILE A 408 -15.99 -8.91 -7.20
CA ILE A 408 -15.97 -8.57 -8.64
C ILE A 408 -16.74 -9.63 -9.45
N THR A 409 -16.52 -10.92 -9.16
CA THR A 409 -17.29 -12.01 -9.79
C THR A 409 -18.78 -11.86 -9.51
N MET A 410 -19.17 -11.60 -8.27
CA MET A 410 -20.58 -11.44 -7.91
C MET A 410 -21.21 -10.20 -8.53
N ALA A 411 -20.48 -9.08 -8.61
CA ALA A 411 -20.94 -7.87 -9.29
C ALA A 411 -21.20 -8.13 -10.79
N ARG A 412 -20.30 -8.86 -11.46
CA ARG A 412 -20.46 -9.25 -12.86
C ARG A 412 -21.70 -10.13 -13.06
N LEU A 413 -21.89 -11.13 -12.20
CA LEU A 413 -23.06 -12.04 -12.30
C LEU A 413 -24.40 -11.30 -12.06
N ASN A 414 -24.37 -10.19 -11.33
CA ASN A 414 -25.52 -9.33 -11.10
C ASN A 414 -25.65 -8.17 -12.11
N ASN A 415 -24.82 -8.13 -13.13
CA ASN A 415 -24.79 -7.07 -14.16
C ASN A 415 -24.67 -5.65 -13.54
N SER A 416 -23.88 -5.51 -12.48
CA SER A 416 -23.72 -4.25 -11.77
C SER A 416 -22.96 -3.21 -12.61
N ASN A 417 -23.43 -1.97 -12.60
CA ASN A 417 -22.77 -0.84 -13.23
C ASN A 417 -21.82 -0.18 -12.24
N VAL A 418 -20.52 -0.51 -12.32
CA VAL A 418 -19.50 -0.06 -11.36
C VAL A 418 -18.32 0.55 -12.09
N LEU A 419 -17.90 1.73 -11.62
CA LEU A 419 -16.62 2.35 -11.98
C LEU A 419 -15.66 2.24 -10.80
N CYS A 420 -14.52 1.62 -11.00
CA CYS A 420 -13.51 1.49 -9.95
C CYS A 420 -12.26 2.29 -10.29
N HIS A 421 -11.70 2.96 -9.29
CA HIS A 421 -10.35 3.54 -9.38
C HIS A 421 -9.40 2.83 -8.43
N PHE A 422 -8.46 2.10 -9.00
CA PHE A 422 -7.39 1.44 -8.25
C PHE A 422 -6.09 2.23 -8.42
N SER A 423 -5.75 3.02 -7.41
CA SER A 423 -4.49 3.78 -7.38
C SER A 423 -3.32 2.90 -6.92
N HIS A 424 -2.09 3.42 -7.01
CA HIS A 424 -0.88 2.69 -6.63
C HIS A 424 -0.69 1.39 -7.43
N ALA A 425 -1.11 1.40 -8.72
CA ALA A 425 -0.95 0.25 -9.61
C ALA A 425 0.51 0.07 -10.04
N GLY A 426 0.95 -1.17 -10.15
CA GLY A 426 2.33 -1.52 -10.45
C GLY A 426 3.23 -1.52 -9.22
N ILE A 427 4.47 -1.09 -9.42
CA ILE A 427 5.54 -1.11 -8.41
C ILE A 427 6.18 0.27 -8.19
N ASP A 428 5.63 1.30 -8.80
CA ASP A 428 6.22 2.63 -8.81
C ASP A 428 6.24 3.26 -7.41
N ASP A 429 7.44 3.70 -7.04
CA ASP A 429 7.73 4.44 -5.80
C ASP A 429 7.18 3.77 -4.51
N MET A 430 7.16 2.43 -4.50
CA MET A 430 6.61 1.63 -3.40
C MET A 430 7.70 1.29 -2.38
N ALA A 431 8.04 2.25 -1.52
CA ALA A 431 8.85 1.94 -0.33
C ALA A 431 8.10 1.07 0.69
N ASP A 432 6.85 0.69 0.40
CA ASP A 432 6.02 -0.21 1.19
C ASP A 432 6.28 -1.70 0.90
N ASN A 433 6.97 -1.98 -0.21
CA ASN A 433 7.42 -3.29 -0.65
C ASN A 433 6.29 -4.20 -1.21
N THR A 434 6.59 -5.52 -1.35
CA THR A 434 5.81 -6.50 -2.12
C THR A 434 4.34 -6.59 -1.70
N CYS A 435 4.01 -6.44 -0.41
CA CYS A 435 2.63 -6.49 0.08
C CYS A 435 1.72 -5.41 -0.54
N HIS A 436 2.30 -4.29 -1.01
CA HIS A 436 1.59 -3.18 -1.65
C HIS A 436 1.77 -3.12 -3.16
N PHE A 437 2.44 -4.09 -3.79
CA PHE A 437 2.54 -4.14 -5.24
C PHE A 437 1.17 -4.39 -5.86
N GLY A 438 0.68 -3.41 -6.63
CA GLY A 438 -0.56 -3.50 -7.38
C GLY A 438 -0.36 -4.17 -8.73
N ILE A 439 0.01 -5.44 -8.74
CA ILE A 439 0.50 -6.11 -9.95
C ILE A 439 -0.45 -7.15 -10.54
N ASN A 440 -1.46 -7.59 -9.79
CA ASN A 440 -2.38 -8.65 -10.24
C ASN A 440 -3.72 -8.08 -10.79
N ASN A 441 -3.67 -6.92 -11.39
CA ASN A 441 -4.84 -6.16 -11.84
C ASN A 441 -5.63 -6.85 -12.96
N MET A 442 -4.99 -7.70 -13.74
CA MET A 442 -5.64 -8.47 -14.80
C MET A 442 -6.66 -9.49 -14.24
N PHE A 443 -6.65 -9.76 -12.93
CA PHE A 443 -7.67 -10.61 -12.29
C PHE A 443 -9.06 -9.96 -12.22
N ALA A 444 -9.17 -8.64 -12.39
CA ALA A 444 -10.47 -7.97 -12.52
C ALA A 444 -11.24 -8.40 -13.77
N ASP A 445 -10.52 -8.90 -14.79
CA ASP A 445 -11.10 -9.48 -16.01
C ASP A 445 -11.31 -10.99 -15.82
N ASN A 446 -12.29 -11.35 -15.01
CA ASN A 446 -12.60 -12.73 -14.61
C ASN A 446 -13.89 -13.29 -15.24
N GLY A 447 -14.38 -12.67 -16.32
CA GLY A 447 -15.52 -13.14 -17.10
C GLY A 447 -15.21 -14.41 -17.91
N LEU A 448 -16.26 -15.15 -18.30
CA LEU A 448 -16.14 -16.36 -19.10
C LEU A 448 -16.52 -16.13 -20.57
N ASP A 449 -17.27 -15.08 -20.85
CA ASP A 449 -17.68 -14.67 -22.20
C ASP A 449 -17.64 -13.15 -22.34
N ASP A 450 -17.81 -12.67 -23.56
CA ASP A 450 -17.83 -11.23 -23.88
C ASP A 450 -19.23 -10.60 -23.70
N GLY A 451 -20.20 -11.33 -23.15
CA GLY A 451 -21.59 -10.88 -23.02
C GLY A 451 -21.82 -9.75 -22.02
N TYR A 452 -20.89 -9.54 -21.12
CA TYR A 452 -20.88 -8.44 -20.17
C TYR A 452 -19.57 -7.64 -20.26
N GLU A 453 -19.66 -6.33 -20.44
CA GLU A 453 -18.48 -5.49 -20.66
C GLU A 453 -17.71 -5.21 -19.38
N THR A 454 -16.57 -5.89 -19.20
CA THR A 454 -15.54 -5.54 -18.25
C THR A 454 -14.40 -4.88 -19.00
N ARG A 455 -13.97 -3.69 -18.56
CA ARG A 455 -12.89 -2.93 -19.19
C ARG A 455 -11.84 -2.50 -18.17
N LEU A 456 -10.58 -2.74 -18.52
CA LEU A 456 -9.41 -2.39 -17.71
C LEU A 456 -8.63 -1.27 -18.40
N TYR A 457 -8.56 -0.10 -17.80
CA TYR A 457 -7.90 1.08 -18.36
C TYR A 457 -6.69 1.48 -17.51
N PHE A 458 -5.56 1.73 -18.16
CA PHE A 458 -4.39 2.30 -17.50
C PHE A 458 -3.83 3.47 -18.32
N PRO A 459 -4.36 4.69 -18.15
CA PRO A 459 -3.89 5.88 -18.83
C PRO A 459 -2.44 6.21 -18.51
N ALA A 460 -1.68 6.63 -19.52
CA ALA A 460 -0.24 6.84 -19.45
C ALA A 460 0.15 8.12 -18.69
N ASP A 461 -0.58 9.22 -18.91
CA ASP A 461 -0.32 10.53 -18.29
C ASP A 461 -1.60 11.24 -17.87
N ALA A 462 -1.45 12.44 -17.31
CA ALA A 462 -2.55 13.24 -16.80
C ALA A 462 -3.57 13.64 -17.89
N ASN A 463 -3.10 13.93 -19.10
CA ASN A 463 -3.98 14.31 -20.22
C ASN A 463 -4.81 13.11 -20.67
N GLN A 464 -4.17 11.94 -20.81
CA GLN A 464 -4.89 10.72 -21.16
C GLN A 464 -5.83 10.26 -20.04
N MET A 465 -5.46 10.43 -18.75
CA MET A 465 -6.36 10.13 -17.62
C MET A 465 -7.64 10.96 -17.69
N LYS A 466 -7.51 12.26 -17.92
CA LYS A 466 -8.66 13.16 -18.07
C LYS A 466 -9.58 12.70 -19.22
N ALA A 467 -9.01 12.49 -20.40
CA ALA A 467 -9.77 12.06 -21.57
C ALA A 467 -10.42 10.68 -21.38
N CYS A 468 -9.73 9.75 -20.68
CA CYS A 468 -10.27 8.44 -20.34
C CYS A 468 -11.50 8.56 -19.44
N VAL A 469 -11.42 9.32 -18.34
CA VAL A 469 -12.56 9.54 -17.43
C VAL A 469 -13.74 10.15 -18.18
N GLU A 470 -13.51 11.20 -18.96
CA GLU A 470 -14.56 11.87 -19.76
C GLU A 470 -15.24 10.88 -20.74
N ALA A 471 -14.49 9.95 -21.33
CA ALA A 471 -15.01 8.99 -22.28
C ALA A 471 -15.79 7.84 -21.63
N VAL A 472 -15.39 7.38 -20.43
CA VAL A 472 -15.93 6.13 -19.86
C VAL A 472 -16.84 6.33 -18.65
N PHE A 473 -16.90 7.53 -18.05
CA PHE A 473 -17.65 7.77 -16.81
C PHE A 473 -19.14 7.42 -16.94
N THR A 474 -19.76 7.78 -18.06
CA THR A 474 -21.19 7.54 -18.32
C THR A 474 -21.49 6.21 -19.02
N GLN A 475 -20.46 5.41 -19.34
CA GLN A 475 -20.67 4.07 -19.89
C GLN A 475 -21.23 3.13 -18.82
N THR A 476 -21.78 2.01 -19.25
CA THR A 476 -22.28 0.95 -18.37
C THR A 476 -21.29 -0.22 -18.29
N GLY A 477 -21.53 -1.16 -17.39
CA GLY A 477 -20.68 -2.31 -17.18
C GLY A 477 -19.67 -2.10 -16.05
N MET A 478 -18.70 -2.99 -15.95
CA MET A 478 -17.63 -2.88 -14.94
C MET A 478 -16.39 -2.24 -15.56
N ARG A 479 -15.98 -1.11 -15.04
CA ARG A 479 -14.86 -0.32 -15.56
C ARG A 479 -13.84 -0.10 -14.45
N PHE A 480 -12.61 -0.48 -14.71
CA PHE A 480 -11.49 -0.38 -13.78
C PHE A 480 -10.46 0.59 -14.37
N ILE A 481 -10.20 1.68 -13.69
CA ILE A 481 -9.17 2.66 -14.07
C ILE A 481 -8.04 2.53 -13.07
N PHE A 482 -6.82 2.35 -13.58
CA PHE A 482 -5.60 2.24 -12.79
C PHE A 482 -4.78 3.52 -12.87
N SER A 483 -4.11 3.87 -11.77
CA SER A 483 -3.14 4.96 -11.73
C SER A 483 -1.97 4.64 -10.82
N THR A 484 -0.83 5.28 -11.07
CA THR A 484 0.35 5.18 -10.23
C THR A 484 0.23 5.97 -8.93
N ARG A 485 1.12 5.70 -7.97
CA ARG A 485 1.33 6.55 -6.79
C ARG A 485 2.06 7.84 -7.17
N SER A 486 3.17 7.71 -7.87
CA SER A 486 4.02 8.84 -8.27
C SER A 486 3.37 9.68 -9.37
N LYS A 487 3.81 10.92 -9.45
CA LYS A 487 3.56 11.75 -10.63
C LYS A 487 4.30 11.16 -11.83
N VAL A 488 3.68 11.25 -12.99
CA VAL A 488 4.25 10.82 -14.27
C VAL A 488 4.42 12.03 -15.20
N PRO A 489 5.44 12.03 -16.09
CA PRO A 489 5.62 13.13 -17.03
C PRO A 489 4.58 13.07 -18.15
N ILE A 490 4.32 14.23 -18.77
CA ILE A 490 3.48 14.30 -19.97
C ILE A 490 4.28 13.80 -21.19
N LEU A 491 3.72 12.88 -21.97
CA LEU A 491 4.33 12.33 -23.15
C LEU A 491 4.32 13.36 -24.30
N LEU A 492 5.43 13.40 -25.05
CA LEU A 492 5.58 14.29 -26.21
C LEU A 492 5.58 13.49 -27.53
N ASP A 493 5.00 14.07 -28.57
CA ASP A 493 5.12 13.61 -29.93
C ASP A 493 6.55 13.87 -30.48
N SER A 494 6.81 13.46 -31.73
CA SER A 494 8.11 13.68 -32.37
C SER A 494 8.43 15.15 -32.67
N ASN A 495 7.46 16.03 -32.57
CA ASN A 495 7.62 17.47 -32.77
C ASN A 495 7.76 18.24 -31.46
N GLY A 496 7.67 17.55 -30.29
CA GLY A 496 7.75 18.15 -28.96
C GLY A 496 6.43 18.68 -28.42
N ASN A 497 5.29 18.38 -29.06
CA ASN A 497 3.97 18.73 -28.53
C ASN A 497 3.46 17.62 -27.57
N GLU A 498 2.55 17.98 -26.67
CA GLU A 498 1.89 16.99 -25.80
C GLU A 498 1.13 15.96 -26.67
N PHE A 499 1.47 14.67 -26.55
CA PHE A 499 0.88 13.62 -27.40
C PHE A 499 -0.63 13.50 -27.18
N PHE A 500 -1.06 13.52 -25.92
CA PHE A 500 -2.47 13.50 -25.53
C PHE A 500 -3.00 14.93 -25.22
N GLY A 501 -2.48 15.94 -25.97
CA GLY A 501 -2.81 17.34 -25.76
C GLY A 501 -4.20 17.74 -26.28
N GLU A 502 -4.35 19.04 -26.58
CA GLU A 502 -5.62 19.62 -27.04
C GLU A 502 -6.18 18.88 -28.26
N GLY A 503 -7.46 18.51 -28.20
CA GLY A 503 -8.16 17.78 -29.26
C GLY A 503 -8.01 16.27 -29.21
N TYR A 504 -7.17 15.72 -28.32
CA TYR A 504 -7.11 14.26 -28.12
C TYR A 504 -8.43 13.73 -27.56
N LYS A 505 -8.85 12.58 -28.06
CA LYS A 505 -10.04 11.84 -27.59
C LYS A 505 -9.68 10.40 -27.28
N PHE A 506 -9.92 9.99 -26.07
CA PHE A 506 -9.73 8.60 -25.67
C PHE A 506 -10.79 7.71 -26.34
N THR A 507 -10.34 6.65 -26.99
CA THR A 507 -11.23 5.66 -27.62
C THR A 507 -11.03 4.30 -26.95
N PRO A 508 -12.01 3.83 -26.12
CA PRO A 508 -11.91 2.53 -25.47
C PRO A 508 -11.66 1.40 -26.47
N GLY A 509 -10.72 0.52 -26.14
CA GLY A 509 -10.36 -0.63 -26.97
C GLY A 509 -9.37 -0.36 -28.10
N LYS A 510 -9.00 0.92 -28.34
CA LYS A 510 -8.00 1.27 -29.36
C LYS A 510 -6.62 1.47 -28.76
N ASP A 511 -5.63 0.91 -29.46
CA ASP A 511 -4.21 1.08 -29.18
C ASP A 511 -3.65 2.26 -29.99
N GLU A 512 -2.56 2.89 -29.51
CA GLU A 512 -2.05 4.14 -30.07
C GLU A 512 -0.57 4.03 -30.44
N VAL A 513 -0.21 4.50 -31.63
CA VAL A 513 1.19 4.53 -32.09
C VAL A 513 1.88 5.78 -31.53
N ILE A 514 2.69 5.62 -30.50
CA ILE A 514 3.50 6.71 -29.92
C ILE A 514 4.71 7.01 -30.82
N ARG A 515 5.35 5.97 -31.32
CA ARG A 515 6.44 6.04 -32.30
C ARG A 515 6.31 4.92 -33.32
N GLU A 516 6.52 5.25 -34.60
CA GLU A 516 6.73 4.24 -35.63
C GLU A 516 8.15 3.70 -35.54
N GLY A 517 8.37 2.47 -36.04
CA GLY A 517 9.67 1.84 -36.08
C GLY A 517 9.71 0.67 -37.08
N THR A 518 10.91 0.34 -37.54
CA THR A 518 11.13 -0.70 -38.57
C THR A 518 11.79 -1.96 -37.99
N ALA A 519 12.51 -1.86 -36.87
CA ALA A 519 13.22 -2.99 -36.28
C ALA A 519 12.29 -3.94 -35.51
N GLY A 520 11.17 -3.45 -35.02
CA GLY A 520 10.17 -4.14 -34.17
C GLY A 520 9.39 -3.16 -33.32
N TYR A 521 8.54 -3.66 -32.47
CA TYR A 521 7.68 -2.82 -31.60
C TYR A 521 7.78 -3.18 -30.13
N ILE A 522 7.77 -2.14 -29.29
CA ILE A 522 7.46 -2.25 -27.86
C ILE A 522 5.96 -1.97 -27.68
N VAL A 523 5.26 -2.81 -26.93
CA VAL A 523 3.88 -2.59 -26.47
C VAL A 523 3.92 -2.34 -24.96
N SER A 524 3.40 -1.20 -24.52
CA SER A 524 3.45 -0.80 -23.11
C SER A 524 2.22 0.02 -22.72
N PHE A 525 2.06 0.32 -21.44
CA PHE A 525 0.98 1.13 -20.91
C PHE A 525 1.37 1.75 -19.54
N GLY A 526 0.55 2.67 -19.06
CA GLY A 526 0.73 3.29 -17.75
C GLY A 526 2.11 3.91 -17.59
N ASP A 527 2.71 3.71 -16.43
CA ASP A 527 4.03 4.28 -16.09
C ASP A 527 5.23 3.58 -16.78
N ALA A 528 5.04 2.37 -17.28
CA ALA A 528 6.06 1.71 -18.09
C ALA A 528 6.18 2.35 -19.49
N LEU A 529 5.15 3.06 -19.96
CA LEU A 529 5.13 3.65 -21.30
C LEU A 529 6.19 4.78 -21.46
N TYR A 530 6.29 5.72 -20.52
CA TYR A 530 7.27 6.82 -20.65
C TYR A 530 8.71 6.32 -20.49
N ARG A 531 8.94 5.25 -19.73
CA ARG A 531 10.24 4.57 -19.61
C ARG A 531 10.60 3.85 -20.92
N SER A 532 9.60 3.25 -21.56
CA SER A 532 9.75 2.65 -22.89
C SER A 532 10.02 3.70 -23.97
N LEU A 533 9.39 4.87 -23.87
CA LEU A 533 9.62 5.99 -24.78
C LEU A 533 11.07 6.50 -24.67
N ASP A 534 11.59 6.68 -23.46
CA ASP A 534 12.99 7.04 -23.25
C ASP A 534 13.95 6.01 -23.89
N ALA A 535 13.67 4.71 -23.68
CA ALA A 535 14.45 3.64 -24.29
C ALA A 535 14.43 3.70 -25.82
N VAL A 536 13.26 3.94 -26.42
CA VAL A 536 13.08 4.07 -27.87
C VAL A 536 13.88 5.26 -28.42
N GLU A 537 13.80 6.43 -27.76
CA GLU A 537 14.53 7.62 -28.19
C GLU A 537 16.07 7.42 -28.11
N ARG A 538 16.56 6.74 -27.05
CA ARG A 538 17.97 6.40 -26.93
C ARG A 538 18.44 5.35 -27.95
N LEU A 539 17.62 4.34 -28.23
CA LEU A 539 17.90 3.32 -29.24
C LEU A 539 17.98 3.95 -30.64
N LYS A 540 17.09 4.89 -30.93
CA LYS A 540 17.11 5.64 -32.21
C LYS A 540 18.43 6.40 -32.39
N GLN A 541 18.97 7.02 -31.34
CA GLN A 541 20.30 7.65 -31.39
C GLN A 541 21.44 6.65 -31.65
N GLN A 542 21.22 5.37 -31.36
CA GLN A 542 22.15 4.27 -31.62
C GLN A 542 21.90 3.58 -32.96
N GLY A 543 20.97 4.11 -33.79
CA GLY A 543 20.64 3.55 -35.10
C GLY A 543 19.68 2.36 -35.09
N ILE A 544 19.02 2.09 -33.96
CA ILE A 544 17.99 1.04 -33.84
C ILE A 544 16.63 1.69 -33.81
N ASP A 545 15.87 1.55 -34.91
CA ASP A 545 14.58 2.21 -35.13
C ASP A 545 13.42 1.32 -34.66
N VAL A 546 13.03 1.46 -33.37
CA VAL A 546 11.99 0.67 -32.71
C VAL A 546 10.72 1.49 -32.53
N GLY A 547 9.56 0.89 -32.86
CA GLY A 547 8.26 1.50 -32.62
C GLY A 547 7.80 1.33 -31.16
N LEU A 548 6.88 2.19 -30.74
CA LEU A 548 6.24 2.15 -29.42
C LEU A 548 4.72 2.27 -29.56
N ILE A 549 4.01 1.32 -28.98
CA ILE A 549 2.56 1.28 -28.91
C ILE A 549 2.11 1.48 -27.46
N ASN A 550 1.18 2.40 -27.25
CA ASN A 550 0.41 2.50 -26.02
C ASN A 550 -0.82 1.61 -26.12
N LYS A 551 -1.03 0.76 -25.14
CA LYS A 551 -2.23 -0.08 -25.00
C LYS A 551 -3.02 0.30 -23.74
N PRO A 552 -3.80 1.39 -23.77
CA PRO A 552 -4.46 1.92 -22.58
C PRO A 552 -5.69 1.12 -22.14
N THR A 553 -6.28 0.27 -23.02
CA THR A 553 -7.33 -0.69 -22.67
C THR A 553 -6.75 -2.10 -22.66
N LEU A 554 -6.48 -2.63 -21.46
CA LEU A 554 -5.59 -3.78 -21.28
C LEU A 554 -6.18 -5.11 -21.74
N ASN A 555 -7.49 -5.29 -21.63
CA ASN A 555 -8.18 -6.56 -21.86
C ASN A 555 -8.96 -6.62 -23.17
N VAL A 556 -8.83 -5.63 -24.03
CA VAL A 556 -9.48 -5.59 -25.35
C VAL A 556 -8.41 -5.70 -26.44
N ILE A 557 -8.66 -6.52 -27.44
CA ILE A 557 -7.75 -6.69 -28.57
C ILE A 557 -8.09 -5.64 -29.63
N ASP A 558 -7.14 -4.79 -29.98
CA ASP A 558 -7.20 -4.00 -31.20
C ASP A 558 -6.59 -4.85 -32.33
N GLU A 559 -7.46 -5.46 -33.15
CA GLU A 559 -7.06 -6.43 -34.18
C GLU A 559 -6.09 -5.82 -35.20
N ASP A 560 -6.34 -4.58 -35.61
CA ASP A 560 -5.49 -3.90 -36.60
C ASP A 560 -4.09 -3.66 -36.02
N MET A 561 -4.03 -3.22 -34.76
CA MET A 561 -2.75 -3.00 -34.09
C MET A 561 -2.02 -4.31 -33.79
N LEU A 562 -2.74 -5.33 -33.33
CA LEU A 562 -2.16 -6.66 -33.08
C LEU A 562 -1.57 -7.25 -34.37
N GLN A 563 -2.26 -7.12 -35.51
CA GLN A 563 -1.78 -7.55 -36.82
C GLN A 563 -0.53 -6.76 -37.25
N LYS A 564 -0.53 -5.42 -37.04
CA LYS A 564 0.61 -4.55 -37.32
C LYS A 564 1.87 -4.99 -36.58
N VAL A 565 1.78 -5.08 -35.23
CA VAL A 565 2.97 -5.42 -34.44
C VAL A 565 3.36 -6.87 -34.59
N GLY A 566 2.39 -7.79 -34.74
CA GLY A 566 2.63 -9.22 -34.91
C GLY A 566 3.31 -9.58 -36.27
N SER A 567 3.25 -8.67 -37.25
CA SER A 567 3.94 -8.82 -38.54
C SER A 567 5.35 -8.24 -38.52
N ALA A 568 5.77 -7.59 -37.41
CA ALA A 568 7.12 -7.02 -37.30
C ALA A 568 8.15 -8.10 -36.89
N PRO A 569 9.46 -7.81 -37.04
CA PRO A 569 10.51 -8.76 -36.66
C PRO A 569 10.46 -9.22 -35.23
N PHE A 570 10.13 -8.31 -34.30
CA PHE A 570 9.91 -8.65 -32.89
C PHE A 570 8.79 -7.81 -32.23
N VAL A 571 8.23 -8.35 -31.16
CA VAL A 571 7.36 -7.65 -30.21
C VAL A 571 7.92 -7.82 -28.80
N LEU A 572 8.09 -6.72 -28.09
CA LEU A 572 8.47 -6.68 -26.69
C LEU A 572 7.31 -6.07 -25.89
N VAL A 573 6.69 -6.83 -24.98
CA VAL A 573 5.73 -6.27 -24.01
C VAL A 573 6.49 -5.81 -22.78
N VAL A 574 6.23 -4.58 -22.32
CA VAL A 574 6.85 -3.98 -21.12
C VAL A 574 5.76 -3.46 -20.21
N GLU A 575 5.72 -3.94 -18.98
CA GLU A 575 4.72 -3.55 -17.99
C GLU A 575 5.24 -3.65 -16.55
N ALA A 576 4.60 -2.92 -15.63
CA ALA A 576 4.88 -3.02 -14.20
C ALA A 576 4.02 -4.10 -13.48
N PHE A 577 3.18 -4.84 -14.20
CA PHE A 577 2.34 -5.89 -13.64
C PHE A 577 3.10 -7.22 -13.49
N ASN A 578 2.44 -8.21 -12.92
CA ASN A 578 3.01 -9.52 -12.65
C ASN A 578 3.32 -10.27 -13.96
N ARG A 579 4.57 -10.68 -14.13
CA ARG A 579 5.03 -11.41 -15.32
C ARG A 579 4.23 -12.66 -15.66
N ARG A 580 3.64 -13.32 -14.67
CA ARG A 580 2.88 -14.57 -14.88
C ARG A 580 1.45 -14.34 -15.31
N THR A 581 0.85 -13.21 -14.91
CA THR A 581 -0.59 -12.95 -15.05
C THR A 581 -0.92 -11.66 -15.77
N GLY A 582 0.10 -10.87 -16.11
CA GLY A 582 -0.04 -9.58 -16.78
C GLY A 582 -0.38 -9.67 -18.26
N LEU A 583 -0.39 -8.51 -18.90
CA LEU A 583 -0.73 -8.35 -20.31
C LEU A 583 0.16 -9.18 -21.24
N GLY A 584 1.48 -9.21 -20.99
CA GLY A 584 2.41 -9.91 -21.89
C GLY A 584 2.10 -11.39 -22.05
N SER A 585 1.63 -12.06 -20.99
CA SER A 585 1.20 -13.46 -21.07
C SER A 585 -0.02 -13.62 -22.00
N ARG A 586 -1.00 -12.72 -21.91
CA ARG A 586 -2.19 -12.72 -22.78
C ARG A 586 -1.85 -12.31 -24.19
N PHE A 587 -1.01 -11.28 -24.34
CA PHE A 587 -0.61 -10.74 -25.65
C PHE A 587 0.11 -11.79 -26.50
N GLY A 588 0.99 -12.58 -25.91
CA GLY A 588 1.62 -13.71 -26.55
C GLY A 588 0.60 -14.75 -27.06
N SER A 589 -0.41 -15.09 -26.26
CA SER A 589 -1.49 -15.99 -26.69
C SER A 589 -2.30 -15.40 -27.84
N TRP A 590 -2.64 -14.11 -27.80
CA TRP A 590 -3.39 -13.44 -28.88
C TRP A 590 -2.65 -13.46 -30.20
N LEU A 591 -1.32 -13.29 -30.19
CA LEU A 591 -0.48 -13.42 -31.41
C LEU A 591 -0.54 -14.85 -31.96
N LEU A 592 -0.33 -15.86 -31.09
CA LEU A 592 -0.29 -17.27 -31.50
C LEU A 592 -1.63 -17.76 -32.06
N GLU A 593 -2.76 -17.37 -31.44
CA GLU A 593 -4.11 -17.71 -31.92
C GLU A 593 -4.39 -17.20 -33.34
N ARG A 594 -3.68 -16.14 -33.75
CA ARG A 594 -3.79 -15.54 -35.13
C ARG A 594 -2.67 -15.97 -36.08
N GLY A 595 -1.85 -16.92 -35.64
CA GLY A 595 -0.73 -17.41 -36.46
C GLY A 595 0.39 -16.39 -36.61
N LEU A 596 0.47 -15.35 -35.78
CA LEU A 596 1.52 -14.35 -35.75
C LEU A 596 2.69 -14.83 -34.93
N THR A 597 3.90 -14.84 -35.49
CA THR A 597 5.07 -15.44 -34.85
C THR A 597 6.30 -14.51 -34.87
N PRO A 598 6.21 -13.26 -34.42
CA PRO A 598 7.37 -12.40 -34.27
C PRO A 598 8.30 -13.00 -33.18
N LYS A 599 9.60 -12.60 -33.16
CA LYS A 599 10.37 -12.85 -31.93
C LYS A 599 9.68 -12.16 -30.78
N PHE A 600 9.33 -12.90 -29.72
CA PHE A 600 8.56 -12.36 -28.60
C PHE A 600 9.43 -12.16 -27.36
N GLY A 601 9.41 -10.95 -26.80
CA GLY A 601 10.03 -10.59 -25.54
C GLY A 601 9.00 -10.13 -24.52
N TYR A 602 9.32 -10.30 -23.23
CA TYR A 602 8.43 -9.88 -22.15
C TYR A 602 9.24 -9.43 -20.93
N LEU A 603 9.07 -8.16 -20.54
CA LEU A 603 9.62 -7.56 -19.35
C LEU A 603 8.49 -7.12 -18.43
N ALA A 604 8.51 -7.60 -17.19
CA ALA A 604 7.47 -7.33 -16.19
C ALA A 604 7.99 -7.61 -14.77
N THR A 605 7.21 -7.27 -13.76
CA THR A 605 7.55 -7.53 -12.36
C THR A 605 7.64 -9.04 -12.10
N HIS A 606 8.78 -9.50 -11.60
CA HIS A 606 9.09 -10.93 -11.42
C HIS A 606 9.90 -11.26 -10.15
N GLN A 607 10.24 -10.26 -9.34
CA GLN A 607 10.99 -10.41 -8.11
C GLN A 607 10.28 -9.68 -6.97
N GLU A 608 10.55 -10.12 -5.74
CA GLU A 608 10.16 -9.41 -4.52
C GLU A 608 10.78 -8.00 -4.52
N GLY A 609 10.21 -7.09 -3.73
CA GLY A 609 10.65 -5.71 -3.70
C GLY A 609 12.01 -5.51 -3.05
N CYS A 610 12.55 -4.32 -3.18
CA CYS A 610 13.83 -3.89 -2.62
C CYS A 610 13.69 -2.75 -1.61
N GLY A 611 12.57 -2.04 -1.59
CA GLY A 611 12.14 -1.23 -0.46
C GLY A 611 12.56 0.24 -0.45
N GLY A 612 13.00 0.81 -1.59
CA GLY A 612 13.40 2.21 -1.62
C GLY A 612 12.93 2.99 -2.84
N LEU A 613 13.12 4.31 -2.78
CA LEU A 613 12.79 5.20 -3.89
C LEU A 613 13.65 4.89 -5.13
N TRP A 614 13.02 4.90 -6.30
CA TRP A 614 13.63 4.79 -7.63
C TRP A 614 14.39 3.50 -7.92
N GLU A 615 14.32 2.50 -7.04
CA GLU A 615 15.03 1.23 -7.27
C GLU A 615 14.15 0.11 -7.80
N GLN A 616 12.83 0.19 -7.69
CA GLN A 616 11.92 -0.89 -8.05
C GLN A 616 11.99 -1.24 -9.55
N PHE A 617 11.97 -0.25 -10.44
CA PHE A 617 12.06 -0.47 -11.88
C PHE A 617 13.41 -1.05 -12.32
N PRO A 618 14.57 -0.49 -11.90
CA PRO A 618 15.88 -1.11 -12.16
C PRO A 618 16.01 -2.52 -11.58
N HIS A 619 15.48 -2.75 -10.37
CA HIS A 619 15.48 -4.07 -9.72
C HIS A 619 14.75 -5.13 -10.57
N GLN A 620 13.65 -4.76 -11.23
CA GLN A 620 12.90 -5.63 -12.13
C GLN A 620 13.48 -5.68 -13.56
N GLY A 621 14.45 -4.84 -13.90
CA GLY A 621 14.97 -4.71 -15.26
C GLY A 621 13.98 -4.16 -16.27
N ILE A 622 13.00 -3.38 -15.79
CA ILE A 622 11.98 -2.70 -16.61
C ILE A 622 12.18 -1.17 -16.65
N ASP A 623 13.35 -0.73 -16.28
CA ASP A 623 13.85 0.62 -16.51
C ASP A 623 14.35 0.79 -17.94
N PRO A 624 14.63 2.02 -18.41
CA PRO A 624 15.08 2.25 -19.78
C PRO A 624 16.31 1.43 -20.18
N GLU A 625 17.26 1.21 -19.29
CA GLU A 625 18.47 0.43 -19.58
C GLU A 625 18.15 -1.06 -19.80
N GLY A 626 17.32 -1.65 -18.92
CA GLY A 626 16.86 -3.01 -19.07
C GLY A 626 16.04 -3.22 -20.35
N ILE A 627 15.17 -2.26 -20.67
CA ILE A 627 14.38 -2.27 -21.93
C ILE A 627 15.31 -2.22 -23.14
N MET A 628 16.28 -1.29 -23.19
CA MET A 628 17.25 -1.19 -24.29
C MET A 628 18.07 -2.47 -24.47
N SER A 629 18.49 -3.09 -23.37
CA SER A 629 19.23 -4.35 -23.40
C SER A 629 18.39 -5.46 -24.04
N LYS A 630 17.12 -5.59 -23.66
CA LYS A 630 16.22 -6.62 -24.21
C LYS A 630 15.88 -6.38 -25.67
N VAL A 631 15.71 -5.13 -26.09
CA VAL A 631 15.52 -4.79 -27.49
C VAL A 631 16.72 -5.21 -28.33
N LYS A 632 17.95 -4.93 -27.91
CA LYS A 632 19.17 -5.33 -28.63
C LYS A 632 19.28 -6.84 -28.78
N GLU A 633 18.90 -7.59 -27.78
CA GLU A 633 18.80 -9.06 -27.82
C GLU A 633 17.80 -9.54 -28.87
N LEU A 634 16.63 -8.92 -28.96
CA LEU A 634 15.58 -9.30 -29.91
C LEU A 634 15.90 -8.89 -31.36
N ALA A 635 16.57 -7.75 -31.52
CA ALA A 635 16.94 -7.20 -32.85
C ALA A 635 18.16 -7.89 -33.47
N SER A 636 18.96 -8.63 -32.65
CA SER A 636 20.06 -9.47 -33.15
C SER A 636 19.52 -10.79 -33.69
#